data_e073bc7f5bc8bdb5c98f6b0aacf25270
#
_entry.id   e073bc7f5bc8bdb5c98f6b0aacf25270
#
_cell.length_a   1.000
_cell.length_b   1.000
_cell.length_c   1.000
_cell.angle_alpha   90.00
_cell.angle_beta   90.00
_cell.angle_gamma   90.00
#
_symmetry.space_group_name_H-M   'P 1'
#
loop_
_entity.id
_entity.type
_entity.pdbx_description
1 polymer ?
#
loop_
_entity_poly.entity_id
_entity_poly.type
_entity_poly.pdbx_seq_one_letter_code
_entity_poly.pdbx_strand_id
1 'polypeptide(L)'
;MKTVKHVLRPERVRQVPEQFSWIDQALVQRHFIDRCDAHSAALYLFLVTVADAQGLSYYGASTIAGRLHLSLDELDTARRQLIDLDLLAHQPPLYQVLSLTQVQVVPRALRPPAQPPRPRQTSAAPVSLAQLLELERRHARL
;
A
#
# COMPACT_ATOMS: atom_id res chain seq x y z
N MET A 1 -26.19 -24.45 -15.87
CA MET A 1 -25.07 -24.94 -16.69
C MET A 1 -23.86 -25.20 -15.80
N LYS A 2 -23.37 -26.41 -15.80
CA LYS A 2 -22.07 -26.70 -15.18
C LYS A 2 -21.00 -26.46 -16.23
N THR A 3 -20.23 -25.41 -16.07
CA THR A 3 -19.05 -25.15 -16.91
C THR A 3 -17.88 -25.97 -16.41
N VAL A 4 -17.37 -26.87 -17.20
CA VAL A 4 -16.16 -27.62 -16.88
C VAL A 4 -14.97 -26.76 -17.26
N LYS A 5 -14.15 -26.42 -16.27
CA LYS A 5 -12.93 -25.66 -16.53
C LYS A 5 -11.84 -26.58 -17.07
N HIS A 6 -11.31 -26.23 -18.21
CA HIS A 6 -10.13 -26.90 -18.77
C HIS A 6 -9.22 -25.87 -19.43
N VAL A 7 -7.95 -26.17 -19.49
CA VAL A 7 -6.97 -25.27 -20.10
C VAL A 7 -7.19 -25.28 -21.63
N LEU A 8 -7.44 -24.09 -22.17
CA LEU A 8 -7.72 -23.95 -23.62
C LEU A 8 -6.46 -24.02 -24.46
N ARG A 9 -5.36 -23.50 -23.95
CA ARG A 9 -4.06 -23.45 -24.63
C ARG A 9 -2.96 -23.92 -23.68
N PRO A 10 -2.71 -25.25 -23.64
CA PRO A 10 -1.73 -25.80 -22.68
C PRO A 10 -0.32 -25.22 -22.85
N GLU A 11 0.04 -24.83 -24.08
CA GLU A 11 1.35 -24.23 -24.38
C GLU A 11 1.50 -22.80 -23.88
N ARG A 12 0.41 -22.18 -23.40
CA ARG A 12 0.40 -20.78 -22.96
C ARG A 12 -0.07 -20.62 -21.53
N VAL A 13 0.04 -21.63 -20.71
CA VAL A 13 -0.30 -21.52 -19.28
C VAL A 13 0.63 -20.52 -18.62
N ARG A 14 0.05 -19.60 -17.86
CA ARG A 14 0.81 -18.57 -17.16
C ARG A 14 1.71 -19.19 -16.09
N GLN A 15 2.92 -18.72 -16.03
CA GLN A 15 3.87 -19.03 -14.98
C GLN A 15 4.24 -17.74 -14.25
N VAL A 16 4.58 -17.85 -12.99
CA VAL A 16 5.01 -16.69 -12.21
C VAL A 16 6.40 -16.26 -12.71
N PRO A 17 6.54 -15.03 -13.25
CA PRO A 17 7.84 -14.53 -13.71
C PRO A 17 8.73 -14.15 -12.54
N GLU A 18 9.98 -13.85 -12.82
CA GLU A 18 10.93 -13.35 -11.79
C GLU A 18 10.44 -12.06 -11.15
N GLN A 19 9.88 -11.17 -11.96
CA GLN A 19 9.33 -9.91 -11.48
C GLN A 19 7.84 -9.86 -11.79
N PHE A 20 7.06 -9.65 -10.79
CA PHE A 20 5.61 -9.56 -10.92
C PHE A 20 5.01 -8.63 -9.87
N SER A 21 3.84 -8.15 -10.18
CA SER A 21 3.00 -7.45 -9.22
C SER A 21 1.75 -8.28 -8.97
N TRP A 22 1.17 -8.13 -7.82
CA TRP A 22 -0.03 -8.87 -7.46
C TRP A 22 -1.23 -7.93 -7.31
N ILE A 23 -2.40 -8.48 -7.56
CA ILE A 23 -3.68 -7.80 -7.31
C ILE A 23 -4.51 -8.69 -6.41
N ASP A 24 -5.05 -8.11 -5.35
CA ASP A 24 -5.92 -8.81 -4.43
C ASP A 24 -7.23 -9.17 -5.11
N GLN A 25 -7.62 -10.42 -5.05
CA GLN A 25 -8.90 -10.88 -5.63
C GLN A 25 -10.11 -10.21 -4.97
N ALA A 26 -9.95 -9.67 -3.77
CA ALA A 26 -10.99 -8.89 -3.10
C ALA A 26 -11.43 -7.67 -3.93
N LEU A 27 -10.59 -7.19 -4.84
CA LEU A 27 -10.95 -6.13 -5.77
C LEU A 27 -12.25 -6.45 -6.52
N VAL A 28 -12.40 -7.70 -6.95
CA VAL A 28 -13.62 -8.19 -7.63
C VAL A 28 -14.61 -8.80 -6.63
N GLN A 29 -14.14 -9.66 -5.76
CA GLN A 29 -15.00 -10.41 -4.82
C GLN A 29 -15.79 -9.51 -3.88
N ARG A 30 -15.23 -8.36 -3.52
CA ARG A 30 -15.85 -7.38 -2.62
C ARG A 30 -16.35 -6.14 -3.35
N HIS A 31 -16.47 -6.22 -4.67
CA HIS A 31 -17.09 -5.21 -5.52
C HIS A 31 -16.39 -3.84 -5.54
N PHE A 32 -15.11 -3.76 -5.22
CA PHE A 32 -14.37 -2.50 -5.33
C PHE A 32 -14.29 -2.04 -6.78
N ILE A 33 -14.06 -2.98 -7.70
CA ILE A 33 -13.94 -2.67 -9.14
C ILE A 33 -15.26 -2.16 -9.72
N ASP A 34 -16.39 -2.56 -9.14
CA ASP A 34 -17.71 -2.16 -9.62
C ASP A 34 -17.94 -0.64 -9.52
N ARG A 35 -17.19 0.01 -8.63
CA ARG A 35 -17.25 1.45 -8.41
C ARG A 35 -16.29 2.23 -9.31
N CYS A 36 -15.40 1.54 -10.00
CA CYS A 36 -14.45 2.15 -10.93
C CYS A 36 -15.04 2.21 -12.32
N ASP A 37 -14.81 3.31 -13.03
CA ASP A 37 -14.99 3.30 -14.48
C ASP A 37 -13.77 2.66 -15.18
N ALA A 38 -13.82 2.53 -16.49
CA ALA A 38 -12.76 1.89 -17.26
C ALA A 38 -11.43 2.63 -17.13
N HIS A 39 -11.45 3.96 -17.10
CA HIS A 39 -10.26 4.79 -16.98
C HIS A 39 -9.59 4.59 -15.60
N SER A 40 -10.39 4.59 -14.54
CA SER A 40 -9.90 4.36 -13.18
C SER A 40 -9.35 2.96 -13.02
N ALA A 41 -10.01 1.96 -13.56
CA ALA A 41 -9.53 0.58 -13.53
C ALA A 41 -8.21 0.45 -14.30
N ALA A 42 -8.07 1.09 -15.46
CA ALA A 42 -6.83 1.10 -16.23
C ALA A 42 -5.69 1.78 -15.45
N LEU A 43 -5.96 2.91 -14.82
CA LEU A 43 -4.99 3.61 -13.99
C LEU A 43 -4.55 2.73 -12.81
N TYR A 44 -5.50 2.10 -12.15
CA TYR A 44 -5.21 1.19 -11.04
C TYR A 44 -4.30 0.05 -11.48
N LEU A 45 -4.61 -0.60 -12.61
CA LEU A 45 -3.79 -1.67 -13.17
C LEU A 45 -2.36 -1.19 -13.45
N PHE A 46 -2.21 -0.02 -14.06
CA PHE A 46 -0.90 0.55 -14.33
C PHE A 46 -0.10 0.77 -13.04
N LEU A 47 -0.71 1.41 -12.06
CA LEU A 47 -0.04 1.75 -10.80
C LEU A 47 0.33 0.51 -9.98
N VAL A 48 -0.52 -0.50 -9.96
CA VAL A 48 -0.18 -1.79 -9.32
C VAL A 48 1.01 -2.44 -10.01
N THR A 49 1.04 -2.40 -11.35
CA THR A 49 2.09 -3.06 -12.14
C THR A 49 3.46 -2.44 -11.91
N VAL A 50 3.53 -1.13 -11.75
CA VAL A 50 4.81 -0.41 -11.59
C VAL A 50 5.17 -0.16 -10.12
N ALA A 51 4.32 -0.53 -9.19
CA ALA A 51 4.55 -0.31 -7.77
C ALA A 51 5.64 -1.22 -7.22
N ASP A 52 6.34 -0.72 -6.21
CA ASP A 52 7.26 -1.53 -5.42
C ASP A 52 6.51 -2.38 -4.38
N ALA A 53 7.25 -3.03 -3.49
CA ALA A 53 6.67 -3.90 -2.47
C ALA A 53 5.74 -3.17 -1.48
N GLN A 54 5.87 -1.86 -1.37
CA GLN A 54 5.04 -1.03 -0.49
C GLN A 54 3.89 -0.35 -1.25
N GLY A 55 3.75 -0.62 -2.53
CA GLY A 55 2.75 0.01 -3.37
C GLY A 55 3.15 1.36 -3.94
N LEU A 56 4.42 1.74 -3.81
CA LEU A 56 4.90 3.07 -4.18
C LEU A 56 5.43 3.12 -5.60
N SER A 57 5.16 4.23 -6.28
CA SER A 57 5.68 4.50 -7.61
C SER A 57 5.78 6.00 -7.88
N TYR A 58 6.64 6.36 -8.84
CA TYR A 58 6.77 7.71 -9.36
C TYR A 58 6.48 7.70 -10.84
N TYR A 59 5.51 8.47 -11.26
CA TYR A 59 5.26 8.67 -12.69
C TYR A 59 4.67 10.05 -12.93
N GLY A 60 5.17 10.74 -13.93
CA GLY A 60 4.59 11.99 -14.38
C GLY A 60 3.23 11.79 -15.06
N ALA A 61 2.34 12.74 -14.88
CA ALA A 61 0.98 12.66 -15.44
C ALA A 61 0.98 12.45 -16.97
N SER A 62 1.85 13.14 -17.67
CA SER A 62 1.94 13.01 -19.14
C SER A 62 2.39 11.59 -19.55
N THR A 63 3.28 10.97 -18.81
CA THR A 63 3.74 9.61 -19.09
C THR A 63 2.61 8.60 -18.91
N ILE A 64 1.88 8.70 -17.81
CA ILE A 64 0.74 7.81 -17.54
C ILE A 64 -0.34 7.99 -18.58
N ALA A 65 -0.71 9.24 -18.86
CA ALA A 65 -1.73 9.56 -19.85
C ALA A 65 -1.37 9.01 -21.23
N GLY A 66 -0.11 9.15 -21.63
CA GLY A 66 0.38 8.60 -22.89
C GLY A 66 0.31 7.08 -22.94
N ARG A 67 0.67 6.40 -21.86
CA ARG A 67 0.62 4.93 -21.76
C ARG A 67 -0.80 4.39 -21.80
N LEU A 68 -1.74 5.09 -21.18
CA LEU A 68 -3.13 4.65 -21.06
C LEU A 68 -4.03 5.22 -22.16
N HIS A 69 -3.49 6.06 -23.06
CA HIS A 69 -4.26 6.74 -24.09
C HIS A 69 -5.38 7.60 -23.50
N LEU A 70 -5.08 8.29 -22.42
CA LEU A 70 -6.00 9.22 -21.75
C LEU A 70 -5.54 10.66 -21.98
N SER A 71 -6.50 11.58 -21.98
CA SER A 71 -6.17 12.99 -21.81
C SER A 71 -5.73 13.26 -20.36
N LEU A 72 -5.10 14.39 -20.13
CA LEU A 72 -4.72 14.79 -18.77
C LEU A 72 -5.93 14.98 -17.87
N ASP A 73 -7.04 15.48 -18.41
CA ASP A 73 -8.29 15.63 -17.66
C ASP A 73 -8.91 14.30 -17.31
N GLU A 74 -8.92 13.36 -18.24
CA GLU A 74 -9.39 11.98 -17.99
C GLU A 74 -8.54 11.29 -16.94
N LEU A 75 -7.22 11.48 -17.00
CA LEU A 75 -6.32 10.95 -15.98
C LEU A 75 -6.59 11.55 -14.61
N ASP A 76 -6.78 12.86 -14.53
CA ASP A 76 -7.06 13.54 -13.27
C ASP A 76 -8.38 13.06 -12.67
N THR A 77 -9.40 12.89 -13.48
CA THR A 77 -10.70 12.35 -13.06
C THR A 77 -10.55 10.91 -12.54
N ALA A 78 -9.83 10.07 -13.26
CA ALA A 78 -9.59 8.69 -12.86
C ALA A 78 -8.82 8.62 -11.53
N ARG A 79 -7.81 9.45 -11.38
CA ARG A 79 -7.03 9.53 -10.15
C ARG A 79 -7.89 9.93 -8.96
N ARG A 80 -8.70 10.96 -9.12
CA ARG A 80 -9.62 11.41 -8.06
C ARG A 80 -10.61 10.32 -7.67
N GLN A 81 -11.15 9.61 -8.64
CA GLN A 81 -12.06 8.50 -8.37
C GLN A 81 -11.39 7.42 -7.52
N LEU A 82 -10.16 7.03 -7.85
CA LEU A 82 -9.43 6.04 -7.07
C LEU A 82 -9.12 6.52 -5.65
N ILE A 83 -8.82 7.79 -5.50
CA ILE A 83 -8.60 8.39 -4.18
C ILE A 83 -9.90 8.39 -3.36
N ASP A 84 -11.01 8.77 -3.97
CA ASP A 84 -12.31 8.78 -3.31
C ASP A 84 -12.79 7.39 -2.90
N LEU A 85 -12.40 6.37 -3.66
CA LEU A 85 -12.68 4.98 -3.34
C LEU A 85 -11.71 4.37 -2.33
N ASP A 86 -10.75 5.15 -1.86
CA ASP A 86 -9.73 4.70 -0.90
C ASP A 86 -8.84 3.55 -1.44
N LEU A 87 -8.60 3.56 -2.74
CA LEU A 87 -7.74 2.59 -3.43
C LEU A 87 -6.34 3.15 -3.70
N LEU A 88 -6.18 4.46 -3.66
CA LEU A 88 -4.98 5.18 -4.04
C LEU A 88 -4.73 6.36 -3.13
N ALA A 89 -3.48 6.56 -2.75
CA ALA A 89 -3.00 7.81 -2.19
C ALA A 89 -2.06 8.48 -3.19
N HIS A 90 -2.11 9.79 -3.27
CA HIS A 90 -1.27 10.57 -4.19
C HIS A 90 -0.74 11.81 -3.50
N GLN A 91 0.57 11.91 -3.51
CA GLN A 91 1.28 13.10 -3.09
C GLN A 91 2.34 13.37 -4.17
N PRO A 92 2.12 14.33 -5.06
CA PRO A 92 3.00 14.53 -6.21
C PRO A 92 4.47 14.57 -5.84
N PRO A 93 5.35 13.85 -6.52
CA PRO A 93 5.09 12.96 -7.67
C PRO A 93 4.79 11.51 -7.30
N LEU A 94 4.53 11.22 -6.04
CA LEU A 94 4.45 9.87 -5.48
C LEU A 94 3.03 9.34 -5.49
N TYR A 95 2.87 8.10 -5.93
CA TYR A 95 1.64 7.33 -5.82
C TYR A 95 1.82 6.16 -4.86
N GLN A 96 0.79 5.84 -4.12
CA GLN A 96 0.74 4.64 -3.31
C GLN A 96 -0.56 3.89 -3.56
N VAL A 97 -0.46 2.64 -4.01
CA VAL A 97 -1.60 1.73 -4.09
C VAL A 97 -1.89 1.23 -2.68
N LEU A 98 -3.13 1.41 -2.23
CA LEU A 98 -3.52 1.06 -0.87
C LEU A 98 -3.99 -0.39 -0.77
N SER A 99 -3.89 -0.95 0.42
CA SER A 99 -4.41 -2.28 0.67
C SER A 99 -5.94 -2.28 0.63
N LEU A 100 -6.52 -3.39 0.17
CA LEU A 100 -7.97 -3.60 0.18
C LEU A 100 -8.46 -4.22 1.49
N THR A 101 -7.60 -4.34 2.47
CA THR A 101 -8.02 -4.77 3.79
C THR A 101 -9.14 -3.87 4.25
N GLN A 102 -10.24 -4.48 4.67
CA GLN A 102 -11.24 -3.72 5.40
C GLN A 102 -10.51 -2.97 6.49
N VAL A 103 -10.47 -1.68 6.32
CA VAL A 103 -10.56 -0.86 7.51
C VAL A 103 -11.93 -1.26 8.08
N GLN A 104 -11.94 -2.22 8.99
CA GLN A 104 -13.02 -2.25 9.93
C GLN A 104 -13.02 -0.82 10.46
N VAL A 105 -14.08 -0.10 10.17
CA VAL A 105 -14.33 1.14 10.85
C VAL A 105 -14.60 0.72 12.30
N VAL A 106 -13.52 0.43 13.00
CA VAL A 106 -13.56 0.37 14.43
C VAL A 106 -13.96 1.79 14.82
N PRO A 107 -15.15 1.98 15.38
CA PRO A 107 -15.55 3.30 15.83
C PRO A 107 -14.37 3.89 16.58
N ARG A 108 -14.05 5.12 16.29
CA ARG A 108 -12.90 5.81 16.89
C ARG A 108 -12.82 5.63 18.42
N ALA A 109 -13.98 5.41 19.03
CA ALA A 109 -14.14 5.12 20.46
C ALA A 109 -13.61 3.73 20.88
N LEU A 110 -13.42 2.80 19.95
CA LEU A 110 -12.91 1.45 20.21
C LEU A 110 -11.50 1.24 19.68
N ARG A 111 -10.87 2.24 19.11
CA ARG A 111 -9.44 2.19 18.90
C ARG A 111 -8.80 2.11 20.26
N PRO A 112 -8.03 1.05 20.53
CA PRO A 112 -7.16 1.10 21.69
C PRO A 112 -6.36 2.39 21.56
N PRO A 113 -6.22 3.17 22.63
CA PRO A 113 -5.41 4.37 22.57
C PRO A 113 -4.11 3.99 21.88
N ALA A 114 -3.74 4.78 20.90
CA ALA A 114 -2.44 4.60 20.27
C ALA A 114 -1.47 4.38 21.41
N GLN A 115 -0.93 3.19 21.48
CA GLN A 115 0.07 2.93 22.51
C GLN A 115 1.08 4.05 22.34
N PRO A 116 1.34 4.80 23.38
CA PRO A 116 2.43 5.74 23.31
C PRO A 116 3.60 4.94 22.76
N PRO A 117 4.37 5.50 21.84
CA PRO A 117 5.52 4.79 21.33
C PRO A 117 6.19 4.20 22.55
N ARG A 118 6.24 2.89 22.62
CA ARG A 118 6.93 2.22 23.72
C ARG A 118 8.23 2.97 23.85
N PRO A 119 8.50 3.60 24.99
CA PRO A 119 9.79 4.18 25.15
C PRO A 119 10.75 3.13 24.68
N ARG A 120 11.47 3.44 23.65
CA ARG A 120 12.42 2.47 23.09
C ARG A 120 13.15 1.92 24.29
N GLN A 121 13.02 0.66 24.52
CA GLN A 121 13.65 0.01 25.68
C GLN A 121 15.15 0.32 25.73
N THR A 122 15.67 0.72 24.60
CA THR A 122 16.99 1.29 24.49
C THR A 122 17.21 2.51 25.39
N SER A 123 16.18 3.22 25.73
CA SER A 123 16.35 4.39 26.59
C SER A 123 16.48 4.00 28.06
N ALA A 124 15.90 2.92 28.45
CA ALA A 124 16.05 2.45 29.80
C ALA A 124 17.47 1.95 30.05
N ALA A 125 18.05 1.25 29.09
CA ALA A 125 19.40 0.77 29.21
C ALA A 125 20.45 1.88 29.30
N PRO A 126 20.40 2.93 28.47
CA PRO A 126 21.33 4.05 28.61
C PRO A 126 21.21 4.76 29.94
N VAL A 127 19.98 4.93 30.42
CA VAL A 127 19.77 5.55 31.72
C VAL A 127 20.32 4.70 32.83
N SER A 128 20.10 3.41 32.75
CA SER A 128 20.64 2.47 33.72
C SER A 128 22.17 2.48 33.72
N LEU A 129 22.74 2.55 32.55
CA LEU A 129 24.18 2.62 32.42
C LEU A 129 24.76 3.90 33.03
N ALA A 130 24.12 5.04 32.77
CA ALA A 130 24.54 6.29 33.35
C ALA A 130 24.43 6.25 34.88
N GLN A 131 23.40 5.67 35.40
CA GLN A 131 23.23 5.49 36.83
C GLN A 131 24.30 4.58 37.41
N LEU A 132 24.64 3.51 36.73
CA LEU A 132 25.72 2.63 37.14
C LEU A 132 27.06 3.34 37.17
N LEU A 133 27.34 4.14 36.18
CA LEU A 133 28.56 4.93 36.16
C LEU A 133 28.63 5.93 37.28
N GLU A 134 27.51 6.53 37.63
CA GLU A 134 27.44 7.42 38.78
C GLU A 134 27.68 6.69 40.10
N LEU A 135 27.16 5.50 40.20
CA LEU A 135 27.38 4.66 41.36
C LEU A 135 28.85 4.26 41.47
N GLU A 136 29.46 3.90 40.37
CA GLU A 136 30.88 3.58 40.36
C GLU A 136 31.77 4.75 40.75
N ARG A 137 31.44 5.94 40.30
CA ARG A 137 32.17 7.12 40.70
C ARG A 137 32.08 7.38 42.17
N ARG A 138 30.91 7.14 42.74
CA ARG A 138 30.74 7.29 44.19
C ARG A 138 31.59 6.27 44.94
N HIS A 139 31.68 5.07 44.44
CA HIS A 139 32.51 4.05 45.07
C HIS A 139 33.96 4.32 44.89
N ALA A 140 34.35 4.90 43.79
CA ALA A 140 35.75 5.25 43.54
C ALA A 140 36.26 6.39 44.43
N ARG A 141 35.37 7.09 45.08
CA ARG A 141 35.76 8.17 46.03
C ARG A 141 35.95 7.71 47.44
N LEU A 142 35.75 6.47 47.66
CA LEU A 142 36.03 5.84 48.96
C LEU A 142 37.48 5.29 48.97
#